data_c6ac6e5e64e3179534e0624b48f75157
#
_entry.id   c6ac6e5e64e3179534e0624b48f75157
#
_cell.length_a   1.000
_cell.length_b   1.000
_cell.length_c   1.000
_cell.angle_alpha   90.00
_cell.angle_beta   90.00
_cell.angle_gamma   90.00
#
_symmetry.space_group_name_H-M   'P 1'
#
loop_
_entity.id
_entity.type
_entity.pdbx_description
1 polymer ?
#
loop_
_entity_poly.entity_id
_entity_poly.type
_entity_poly.pdbx_seq_one_letter_code
_entity_poly.pdbx_strand_id
1 'polypeptide(L)'
;MKSVLSTLDDYIEEGDGLAKALYEQLDDNFISATMYLADLMNILKKLINTFQLEHLSVSHFNLQLDVAIKTIENEFIGSEEVPPNYGTIFKKYLEDNYNFIPSFVREYSIAIINAIKNRFPEYELYSAFSIFDPKELPDDDTELVLYGNQEIEILGNFYGEIKLVNENEFSEIIDKEKLNQEWNSVKPYLQYYKNNNQEMDFIQLWQHILNTDDDFSFNYPTIVILVKIALLIPLSNAHVERIFSQMKLIKNNLRNKMHLNTLDDHLMILLNGPEIEDFDFLKAYEDWESKKTRRNI
;
A
#
# COMPACT_ATOMS: atom_id res chain seq x y z
N MET A 1 -9.13 -27.64 13.23
CA MET A 1 -8.31 -28.48 14.13
C MET A 1 -9.14 -29.59 14.79
N LYS A 2 -10.23 -29.33 15.57
CA LYS A 2 -11.04 -30.40 16.20
C LYS A 2 -11.50 -31.49 15.23
N SER A 3 -11.92 -31.14 14.02
CA SER A 3 -12.32 -32.12 12.99
C SER A 3 -11.14 -32.96 12.47
N VAL A 4 -9.95 -32.37 12.36
CA VAL A 4 -8.74 -33.10 11.93
C VAL A 4 -8.33 -34.13 12.99
N LEU A 5 -8.30 -33.72 14.26
CA LEU A 5 -7.98 -34.64 15.37
C LEU A 5 -9.00 -35.77 15.45
N SER A 6 -10.30 -35.47 15.36
CA SER A 6 -11.36 -36.50 15.35
C SER A 6 -11.22 -37.49 14.17
N THR A 7 -10.90 -36.98 12.97
CA THR A 7 -10.69 -37.87 11.81
C THR A 7 -9.44 -38.74 11.98
N LEU A 8 -8.36 -38.21 12.55
CA LEU A 8 -7.17 -39.03 12.83
C LEU A 8 -7.46 -40.08 13.89
N ASP A 9 -8.24 -39.77 14.94
CA ASP A 9 -8.67 -40.75 15.94
C ASP A 9 -9.46 -41.92 15.31
N ASP A 10 -10.39 -41.59 14.39
CA ASP A 10 -11.17 -42.64 13.67
C ASP A 10 -10.24 -43.60 12.89
N TYR A 11 -9.21 -43.03 12.16
CA TYR A 11 -8.26 -43.87 11.42
C TYR A 11 -7.29 -44.65 12.35
N ILE A 12 -6.97 -44.11 13.52
CA ILE A 12 -6.17 -44.80 14.52
C ILE A 12 -6.91 -46.01 15.08
N GLU A 13 -8.23 -45.86 15.31
CA GLU A 13 -9.09 -46.97 15.73
C GLU A 13 -9.15 -48.07 14.66
N GLU A 14 -9.07 -47.72 13.37
CA GLU A 14 -8.99 -48.64 12.24
C GLU A 14 -7.60 -49.29 12.10
N GLY A 15 -6.62 -48.89 12.90
CA GLY A 15 -5.25 -49.48 12.92
C GLY A 15 -4.25 -48.80 11.96
N ASP A 16 -4.55 -47.57 11.47
CA ASP A 16 -3.64 -46.84 10.60
C ASP A 16 -2.43 -46.25 11.38
N GLY A 17 -1.26 -46.85 11.15
CA GLY A 17 0.01 -46.42 11.78
C GLY A 17 0.46 -45.01 11.36
N LEU A 18 0.11 -44.55 10.14
CA LEU A 18 0.44 -43.21 9.69
C LEU A 18 -0.43 -42.16 10.41
N ALA A 19 -1.71 -42.44 10.57
CA ALA A 19 -2.63 -41.58 11.32
C ALA A 19 -2.14 -41.39 12.76
N LYS A 20 -1.66 -42.47 13.41
CA LYS A 20 -1.08 -42.40 14.74
C LYS A 20 0.18 -41.52 14.79
N ALA A 21 1.10 -41.70 13.86
CA ALA A 21 2.32 -40.89 13.78
C ALA A 21 2.04 -39.40 13.53
N LEU A 22 1.02 -39.06 12.73
CA LEU A 22 0.56 -37.69 12.50
C LEU A 22 -0.11 -37.10 13.73
N TYR A 23 -0.94 -37.89 14.44
CA TYR A 23 -1.61 -37.46 15.67
C TYR A 23 -0.57 -37.09 16.77
N GLU A 24 0.46 -37.91 16.93
CA GLU A 24 1.55 -37.67 17.91
C GLU A 24 2.37 -36.39 17.59
N GLN A 25 2.40 -35.93 16.32
CA GLN A 25 3.01 -34.67 15.91
C GLN A 25 2.15 -33.44 16.17
N LEU A 26 0.83 -33.63 16.33
CA LEU A 26 -0.11 -32.57 16.64
C LEU A 26 -0.14 -32.28 18.16
N ASP A 27 1.04 -32.03 18.73
CA ASP A 27 1.18 -31.68 20.13
C ASP A 27 0.65 -30.28 20.45
N ASP A 28 0.59 -29.93 21.74
CA ASP A 28 0.13 -28.61 22.21
C ASP A 28 0.95 -27.47 21.66
N ASN A 29 2.26 -27.68 21.39
CA ASN A 29 3.11 -26.67 20.77
C ASN A 29 2.67 -26.39 19.32
N PHE A 30 2.45 -27.45 18.54
CA PHE A 30 2.02 -27.32 17.16
C PHE A 30 0.65 -26.65 17.06
N ILE A 31 -0.30 -27.08 17.89
CA ILE A 31 -1.68 -26.53 17.89
C ILE A 31 -1.64 -25.06 18.31
N SER A 32 -0.92 -24.75 19.40
CA SER A 32 -0.76 -23.40 19.92
C SER A 32 -0.11 -22.47 18.88
N ALA A 33 0.97 -22.93 18.21
CA ALA A 33 1.62 -22.22 17.13
C ALA A 33 0.67 -21.94 15.97
N THR A 34 -0.15 -22.93 15.59
CA THR A 34 -1.12 -22.79 14.49
C THR A 34 -2.19 -21.73 14.83
N MET A 35 -2.68 -21.69 16.06
CA MET A 35 -3.68 -20.70 16.50
C MET A 35 -3.09 -19.29 16.54
N TYR A 36 -1.87 -19.14 17.07
CA TYR A 36 -1.12 -17.89 17.04
C TYR A 36 -0.91 -17.39 15.58
N LEU A 37 -0.41 -18.28 14.70
CA LEU A 37 -0.17 -17.92 13.31
C LEU A 37 -1.46 -17.54 12.57
N ALA A 38 -2.61 -18.15 12.92
CA ALA A 38 -3.89 -17.80 12.32
C ALA A 38 -4.28 -16.34 12.62
N ASP A 39 -4.11 -15.88 13.86
CA ASP A 39 -4.38 -14.48 14.23
C ASP A 39 -3.35 -13.53 13.60
N LEU A 40 -2.06 -13.86 13.65
CA LEU A 40 -0.99 -13.07 13.02
C LEU A 40 -1.22 -12.90 11.51
N MET A 41 -1.57 -14.00 10.80
CA MET A 41 -1.86 -13.96 9.37
C MET A 41 -3.09 -13.12 9.04
N ASN A 42 -4.07 -13.05 9.93
CA ASN A 42 -5.22 -12.16 9.76
C ASN A 42 -4.83 -10.67 9.81
N ILE A 43 -3.88 -10.30 10.68
CA ILE A 43 -3.34 -8.92 10.73
C ILE A 43 -2.57 -8.62 9.44
N LEU A 44 -1.65 -9.51 9.06
CA LEU A 44 -0.84 -9.34 7.84
C LEU A 44 -1.70 -9.32 6.56
N LYS A 45 -2.77 -10.14 6.51
CA LYS A 45 -3.73 -10.13 5.39
C LYS A 45 -4.40 -8.77 5.22
N LYS A 46 -4.79 -8.11 6.32
CA LYS A 46 -5.38 -6.76 6.25
C LYS A 46 -4.38 -5.76 5.67
N LEU A 47 -3.13 -5.80 6.14
CA LEU A 47 -2.06 -4.95 5.62
C LEU A 47 -1.78 -5.21 4.13
N ILE A 48 -1.69 -6.47 3.71
CA ILE A 48 -1.48 -6.85 2.30
C ILE A 48 -2.65 -6.37 1.44
N ASN A 49 -3.90 -6.54 1.89
CA ASN A 49 -5.07 -6.08 1.16
C ASN A 49 -5.05 -4.56 0.96
N THR A 50 -4.55 -3.79 1.93
CA THR A 50 -4.38 -2.34 1.78
C THR A 50 -3.39 -2.01 0.67
N PHE A 51 -2.28 -2.73 0.57
CA PHE A 51 -1.29 -2.53 -0.50
C PHE A 51 -1.79 -2.94 -1.89
N GLN A 52 -2.92 -3.64 -1.97
CA GLN A 52 -3.60 -3.99 -3.21
C GLN A 52 -4.68 -2.97 -3.62
N LEU A 53 -4.86 -1.89 -2.86
CA LEU A 53 -5.76 -0.80 -3.26
C LEU A 53 -5.17 -0.04 -4.45
N GLU A 54 -6.02 0.31 -5.41
CA GLU A 54 -5.60 1.02 -6.62
C GLU A 54 -5.16 2.46 -6.31
N HIS A 55 -5.88 3.11 -5.41
CA HIS A 55 -5.65 4.49 -4.99
C HIS A 55 -5.21 4.53 -3.53
N LEU A 56 -3.97 4.15 -3.28
CA LEU A 56 -3.37 4.18 -1.95
C LEU A 56 -2.63 5.50 -1.73
N SER A 57 -3.12 6.34 -0.82
CA SER A 57 -2.41 7.55 -0.40
C SER A 57 -1.29 7.21 0.60
N VAL A 58 -0.31 8.10 0.72
CA VAL A 58 0.79 7.97 1.70
C VAL A 58 0.24 7.95 3.13
N SER A 59 -0.73 8.83 3.44
CA SER A 59 -1.37 8.89 4.75
C SER A 59 -2.05 7.58 5.10
N HIS A 60 -2.82 7.01 4.16
CA HIS A 60 -3.50 5.72 4.39
C HIS A 60 -2.50 4.57 4.54
N PHE A 61 -1.43 4.56 3.74
CA PHE A 61 -0.33 3.60 3.84
C PHE A 61 0.30 3.62 5.25
N ASN A 62 0.69 4.81 5.72
CA ASN A 62 1.30 4.99 7.04
C ASN A 62 0.39 4.54 8.16
N LEU A 63 -0.88 4.97 8.14
CA LEU A 63 -1.87 4.58 9.12
C LEU A 63 -2.01 3.05 9.22
N GLN A 64 -2.14 2.37 8.09
CA GLN A 64 -2.34 0.91 8.08
C GLN A 64 -1.08 0.15 8.52
N LEU A 65 0.11 0.66 8.20
CA LEU A 65 1.36 0.10 8.67
C LEU A 65 1.49 0.22 10.19
N ASP A 66 1.23 1.40 10.74
CA ASP A 66 1.25 1.64 12.19
C ASP A 66 0.18 0.82 12.92
N VAL A 67 -1.02 0.74 12.37
CA VAL A 67 -2.10 -0.10 12.94
C VAL A 67 -1.68 -1.56 12.98
N ALA A 68 -1.07 -2.09 11.92
CA ALA A 68 -0.62 -3.48 11.90
C ALA A 68 0.48 -3.73 12.95
N ILE A 69 1.49 -2.86 13.03
CA ILE A 69 2.59 -2.96 14.01
C ILE A 69 2.04 -2.89 15.44
N LYS A 70 1.24 -1.87 15.76
CA LYS A 70 0.64 -1.70 17.10
C LYS A 70 -0.28 -2.85 17.47
N THR A 71 -1.01 -3.42 16.50
CA THR A 71 -1.86 -4.58 16.74
C THR A 71 -1.01 -5.80 17.11
N ILE A 72 0.09 -6.06 16.40
CA ILE A 72 1.01 -7.17 16.73
C ILE A 72 1.64 -6.95 18.11
N GLU A 73 2.05 -5.72 18.43
CA GLU A 73 2.60 -5.35 19.72
C GLU A 73 1.60 -5.63 20.85
N ASN A 74 0.37 -5.15 20.73
CA ASN A 74 -0.67 -5.30 21.74
C ASN A 74 -1.15 -6.76 21.89
N GLU A 75 -1.24 -7.49 20.80
CA GLU A 75 -1.76 -8.86 20.84
C GLU A 75 -0.72 -9.88 21.29
N PHE A 76 0.58 -9.70 20.97
CA PHE A 76 1.55 -10.78 21.18
C PHE A 76 2.80 -10.40 21.97
N ILE A 77 3.09 -9.11 22.16
CA ILE A 77 4.29 -8.65 22.86
C ILE A 77 3.95 -8.07 24.23
N GLY A 78 2.94 -7.18 24.28
CA GLY A 78 2.58 -6.44 25.49
C GLY A 78 3.67 -5.47 25.95
N SER A 79 3.48 -4.89 27.12
CA SER A 79 4.46 -4.04 27.82
C SER A 79 4.69 -4.56 29.24
N GLU A 80 5.58 -3.90 30.00
CA GLU A 80 5.82 -4.25 31.41
C GLU A 80 4.55 -4.06 32.26
N GLU A 81 3.68 -3.10 31.90
CA GLU A 81 2.46 -2.77 32.63
C GLU A 81 1.23 -3.50 32.08
N VAL A 82 1.21 -3.83 30.80
CA VAL A 82 0.04 -4.40 30.11
C VAL A 82 0.43 -5.70 29.40
N PRO A 83 -0.09 -6.85 29.88
CA PRO A 83 0.16 -8.14 29.22
C PRO A 83 -0.48 -8.18 27.83
N PRO A 84 0.02 -9.03 26.91
CA PRO A 84 -0.56 -9.19 25.60
C PRO A 84 -1.97 -9.78 25.65
N ASN A 85 -2.81 -9.41 24.67
CA ASN A 85 -4.20 -9.88 24.56
C ASN A 85 -4.34 -11.26 23.92
N TYR A 86 -3.30 -11.73 23.22
CA TYR A 86 -3.20 -13.01 22.49
C TYR A 86 -4.19 -13.20 21.33
N GLY A 87 -4.66 -12.14 20.73
CA GLY A 87 -5.57 -12.21 19.58
C GLY A 87 -6.95 -12.78 19.92
N THR A 88 -7.64 -13.31 18.92
CA THR A 88 -9.00 -13.87 19.10
C THR A 88 -9.00 -15.39 19.10
N ILE A 89 -8.34 -16.00 18.15
CA ILE A 89 -8.31 -17.46 17.96
C ILE A 89 -7.38 -18.09 18.99
N PHE A 90 -6.19 -17.51 19.14
CA PHE A 90 -5.19 -17.98 20.07
C PHE A 90 -5.63 -17.82 21.54
N LYS A 91 -6.23 -16.67 21.87
CA LYS A 91 -6.79 -16.43 23.20
C LYS A 91 -7.83 -17.46 23.60
N LYS A 92 -8.76 -17.76 22.69
CA LYS A 92 -9.78 -18.80 22.93
C LYS A 92 -9.17 -20.17 23.18
N TYR A 93 -8.10 -20.49 22.43
CA TYR A 93 -7.38 -21.76 22.64
C TYR A 93 -6.70 -21.79 24.02
N LEU A 94 -6.09 -20.67 24.45
CA LEU A 94 -5.43 -20.57 25.75
C LEU A 94 -6.41 -20.74 26.93
N GLU A 95 -7.60 -20.16 26.81
CA GLU A 95 -8.67 -20.30 27.82
C GLU A 95 -9.10 -21.76 28.00
N ASP A 96 -9.17 -22.51 26.89
CA ASP A 96 -9.54 -23.95 26.89
C ASP A 96 -8.39 -24.87 27.37
N ASN A 97 -7.10 -24.43 27.28
CA ASN A 97 -5.90 -25.27 27.46
C ASN A 97 -4.89 -24.71 28.48
N TYR A 98 -5.36 -24.18 29.58
CA TYR A 98 -4.56 -23.78 30.75
C TYR A 98 -3.37 -22.83 30.46
N ASN A 99 -3.55 -21.89 29.52
CA ASN A 99 -2.59 -20.83 29.23
C ASN A 99 -1.18 -21.30 28.81
N PHE A 100 -1.09 -22.37 28.05
CA PHE A 100 0.18 -22.78 27.47
C PHE A 100 0.57 -21.83 26.32
N ILE A 101 1.52 -20.93 26.60
CA ILE A 101 2.03 -19.95 25.63
C ILE A 101 3.41 -20.41 25.20
N PRO A 102 3.60 -20.74 23.89
CA PRO A 102 4.93 -21.08 23.38
C PRO A 102 5.92 -19.92 23.54
N SER A 103 7.13 -20.22 23.96
CA SER A 103 8.18 -19.21 24.22
C SER A 103 8.53 -18.37 23.00
N PHE A 104 8.35 -18.90 21.80
CA PHE A 104 8.69 -18.22 20.54
C PHE A 104 7.71 -17.11 20.15
N VAL A 105 6.47 -17.06 20.69
CA VAL A 105 5.41 -16.11 20.25
C VAL A 105 5.90 -14.68 20.27
N ARG A 106 6.50 -14.26 21.39
CA ARG A 106 7.03 -12.90 21.55
C ARG A 106 8.20 -12.61 20.60
N GLU A 107 9.17 -13.49 20.54
CA GLU A 107 10.37 -13.32 19.71
C GLU A 107 10.03 -13.30 18.21
N TYR A 108 9.13 -14.19 17.78
CA TYR A 108 8.69 -14.24 16.39
C TYR A 108 7.88 -13.01 16.01
N SER A 109 7.01 -12.50 16.90
CA SER A 109 6.27 -11.25 16.68
C SER A 109 7.21 -10.05 16.53
N ILE A 110 8.25 -9.96 17.37
CA ILE A 110 9.30 -8.93 17.23
C ILE A 110 10.03 -9.06 15.88
N ALA A 111 10.37 -10.30 15.48
CA ALA A 111 11.02 -10.53 14.19
C ALA A 111 10.14 -10.12 13.00
N ILE A 112 8.83 -10.36 13.06
CA ILE A 112 7.88 -9.92 12.03
C ILE A 112 7.80 -8.38 11.97
N ILE A 113 7.71 -7.69 13.12
CA ILE A 113 7.71 -6.22 13.15
C ILE A 113 9.00 -5.67 12.54
N ASN A 114 10.16 -6.24 12.89
CA ASN A 114 11.43 -5.82 12.33
C ASN A 114 11.50 -6.10 10.80
N ALA A 115 10.94 -7.23 10.35
CA ALA A 115 10.86 -7.52 8.92
C ALA A 115 9.97 -6.51 8.17
N ILE A 116 8.84 -6.11 8.77
CA ILE A 116 7.97 -5.06 8.22
C ILE A 116 8.73 -3.73 8.15
N LYS A 117 9.36 -3.28 9.25
CA LYS A 117 10.14 -2.04 9.29
C LYS A 117 11.30 -2.04 8.29
N ASN A 118 12.04 -3.15 8.20
CA ASN A 118 13.16 -3.29 7.26
C ASN A 118 12.71 -3.33 5.77
N ARG A 119 11.44 -3.64 5.49
CA ARG A 119 10.90 -3.57 4.14
C ARG A 119 10.76 -2.12 3.63
N PHE A 120 10.66 -1.18 4.55
CA PHE A 120 10.49 0.26 4.26
C PHE A 120 11.59 1.07 4.95
N PRO A 121 12.87 0.97 4.50
CA PRO A 121 14.01 1.61 5.16
C PRO A 121 13.92 3.12 5.17
N GLU A 122 13.22 3.72 4.20
CA GLU A 122 13.01 5.16 4.08
C GLU A 122 11.61 5.58 4.56
N TYR A 123 11.05 4.83 5.53
CA TYR A 123 9.70 5.08 6.03
C TYR A 123 9.48 6.53 6.49
N GLU A 124 10.45 7.13 7.17
CA GLU A 124 10.35 8.52 7.64
C GLU A 124 10.22 9.51 6.47
N LEU A 125 10.96 9.29 5.38
CA LEU A 125 10.86 10.12 4.18
C LEU A 125 9.48 9.97 3.51
N TYR A 126 9.01 8.73 3.32
CA TYR A 126 7.68 8.51 2.74
C TYR A 126 6.58 9.03 3.64
N SER A 127 6.71 8.84 4.96
CA SER A 127 5.77 9.33 5.95
C SER A 127 5.64 10.85 5.91
N ALA A 128 6.74 11.56 5.68
CA ALA A 128 6.74 13.02 5.62
C ALA A 128 5.82 13.61 4.54
N PHE A 129 5.53 12.85 3.46
CA PHE A 129 4.57 13.30 2.44
C PHE A 129 3.11 13.32 2.91
N SER A 130 2.78 12.70 4.06
CA SER A 130 1.40 12.69 4.58
C SER A 130 0.88 14.08 4.93
N ILE A 131 1.77 15.04 5.20
CA ILE A 131 1.38 16.44 5.49
C ILE A 131 0.65 17.12 4.33
N PHE A 132 0.84 16.62 3.10
CA PHE A 132 0.14 17.13 1.93
C PHE A 132 -1.29 16.57 1.80
N ASP A 133 -1.73 15.66 2.68
CA ASP A 133 -3.11 15.24 2.75
C ASP A 133 -3.90 16.23 3.62
N PRO A 134 -4.80 17.06 3.03
CA PRO A 134 -5.52 18.04 3.83
C PRO A 134 -6.40 17.43 4.92
N LYS A 135 -6.77 16.15 4.81
CA LYS A 135 -7.54 15.42 5.84
C LYS A 135 -6.77 15.26 7.14
N GLU A 136 -5.44 15.22 7.07
CA GLU A 136 -4.56 15.08 8.22
C GLU A 136 -4.28 16.43 8.93
N LEU A 137 -4.68 17.58 8.35
CA LEU A 137 -4.47 18.86 9.00
C LEU A 137 -5.28 18.95 10.29
N PRO A 138 -4.69 19.49 11.38
CA PRO A 138 -5.43 19.76 12.61
C PRO A 138 -6.49 20.82 12.39
N ASP A 139 -7.59 20.72 13.16
CA ASP A 139 -8.66 21.71 13.13
C ASP A 139 -8.36 22.92 14.04
N ASP A 140 -7.44 22.73 15.01
CA ASP A 140 -7.01 23.79 15.92
C ASP A 140 -5.92 24.65 15.30
N ASP A 141 -6.15 25.97 15.30
CA ASP A 141 -5.23 26.93 14.68
C ASP A 141 -3.84 26.94 15.35
N THR A 142 -3.75 26.64 16.64
CA THR A 142 -2.48 26.61 17.39
C THR A 142 -1.65 25.39 17.00
N GLU A 143 -2.29 24.25 16.80
CA GLU A 143 -1.65 23.04 16.30
C GLU A 143 -1.23 23.17 14.83
N LEU A 144 -2.06 23.85 14.01
CA LEU A 144 -1.80 24.09 12.59
C LEU A 144 -0.49 24.87 12.38
N VAL A 145 -0.14 25.81 13.25
CA VAL A 145 1.11 26.58 13.15
C VAL A 145 2.34 25.66 13.18
N LEU A 146 2.30 24.63 14.02
CA LEU A 146 3.42 23.70 14.21
C LEU A 146 3.35 22.48 13.28
N TYR A 147 2.17 22.23 12.71
CA TYR A 147 1.93 21.06 11.86
C TYR A 147 2.86 21.00 10.67
N GLY A 148 3.43 19.83 10.44
CA GLY A 148 4.23 19.51 9.27
C GLY A 148 5.64 20.13 9.25
N ASN A 149 6.06 20.85 10.30
CA ASN A 149 7.36 21.53 10.28
C ASN A 149 8.55 20.54 10.30
N GLN A 150 8.41 19.42 10.98
CA GLN A 150 9.44 18.36 11.00
C GLN A 150 9.50 17.62 9.66
N GLU A 151 8.35 17.31 9.10
CA GLU A 151 8.21 16.62 7.83
C GLU A 151 8.78 17.48 6.68
N ILE A 152 8.49 18.78 6.68
CA ILE A 152 9.07 19.75 5.72
C ILE A 152 10.60 19.81 5.86
N GLU A 153 11.13 19.71 7.07
CA GLU A 153 12.57 19.64 7.27
C GLU A 153 13.18 18.37 6.69
N ILE A 154 12.54 17.21 6.88
CA ILE A 154 12.95 15.92 6.30
C ILE A 154 12.93 16.00 4.77
N LEU A 155 11.83 16.47 4.18
CA LEU A 155 11.69 16.61 2.73
C LEU A 155 12.68 17.63 2.16
N GLY A 156 12.85 18.76 2.84
CA GLY A 156 13.80 19.81 2.46
C GLY A 156 15.25 19.32 2.51
N ASN A 157 15.63 18.52 3.51
CA ASN A 157 16.96 17.93 3.60
C ASN A 157 17.20 16.92 2.47
N PHE A 158 16.22 16.08 2.14
CA PHE A 158 16.40 15.04 1.13
C PHE A 158 16.37 15.58 -0.31
N TYR A 159 15.41 16.46 -0.64
CA TYR A 159 15.21 16.97 -2.00
C TYR A 159 15.94 18.29 -2.27
N GLY A 160 16.33 19.02 -1.24
CA GLY A 160 17.15 20.24 -1.34
C GLY A 160 18.66 19.98 -1.33
N GLU A 161 19.11 18.72 -1.18
CA GLU A 161 20.51 18.38 -1.37
C GLU A 161 20.92 18.50 -2.82
N ILE A 162 22.08 19.13 -3.04
CA ILE A 162 22.68 19.23 -4.37
C ILE A 162 23.17 17.85 -4.79
N LYS A 163 22.53 17.27 -5.79
CA LYS A 163 22.88 15.95 -6.33
C LYS A 163 23.44 16.07 -7.74
N LEU A 164 24.35 15.15 -8.09
CA LEU A 164 24.88 15.05 -9.43
C LEU A 164 23.78 14.51 -10.37
N VAL A 165 23.33 15.34 -11.28
CA VAL A 165 22.28 14.98 -12.26
C VAL A 165 22.89 14.38 -13.53
N ASN A 166 24.04 14.93 -13.98
CA ASN A 166 24.82 14.45 -15.12
C ASN A 166 26.32 14.57 -14.79
N GLU A 167 27.20 14.02 -15.65
CA GLU A 167 28.65 13.95 -15.43
C GLU A 167 29.32 15.27 -14.98
N ASN A 168 28.68 16.44 -15.22
CA ASN A 168 29.18 17.75 -14.83
C ASN A 168 28.09 18.72 -14.31
N GLU A 169 26.88 18.24 -14.04
CA GLU A 169 25.75 19.10 -13.66
C GLU A 169 25.22 18.72 -12.29
N PHE A 170 25.32 19.65 -11.34
CA PHE A 170 24.78 19.53 -10.01
C PHE A 170 23.54 20.40 -9.91
N SER A 171 22.42 19.83 -9.47
CA SER A 171 21.24 20.61 -9.15
C SER A 171 20.53 20.07 -7.91
N GLU A 172 19.86 20.95 -7.22
CA GLU A 172 18.84 20.64 -6.22
C GLU A 172 17.49 20.46 -6.92
N ILE A 173 16.64 19.62 -6.38
CA ILE A 173 15.29 19.43 -6.90
C ILE A 173 14.39 20.57 -6.42
N ILE A 174 14.60 21.01 -5.18
CA ILE A 174 13.85 22.09 -4.54
C ILE A 174 14.79 23.02 -3.75
N ASP A 175 14.40 24.29 -3.63
CA ASP A 175 15.01 25.24 -2.72
C ASP A 175 14.41 25.07 -1.30
N LYS A 176 15.23 24.66 -0.34
CA LYS A 176 14.82 24.40 1.04
C LYS A 176 14.30 25.64 1.77
N GLU A 177 14.90 26.81 1.55
CA GLU A 177 14.48 28.06 2.20
C GLU A 177 13.10 28.47 1.68
N LYS A 178 12.92 28.38 0.37
CA LYS A 178 11.65 28.64 -0.30
C LYS A 178 10.56 27.67 0.14
N LEU A 179 10.88 26.37 0.27
CA LEU A 179 9.95 25.36 0.77
C LEU A 179 9.39 25.74 2.15
N ASN A 180 10.23 26.16 3.09
CA ASN A 180 9.78 26.56 4.41
C ASN A 180 8.86 27.79 4.39
N GLN A 181 9.14 28.77 3.51
CA GLN A 181 8.29 29.94 3.34
C GLN A 181 6.94 29.58 2.73
N GLU A 182 6.95 28.76 1.68
CA GLU A 182 5.72 28.28 1.02
C GLU A 182 4.87 27.45 1.99
N TRP A 183 5.49 26.57 2.80
CA TRP A 183 4.76 25.73 3.76
C TRP A 183 3.97 26.56 4.77
N ASN A 184 4.57 27.57 5.34
CA ASN A 184 3.89 28.43 6.32
C ASN A 184 2.72 29.19 5.72
N SER A 185 2.78 29.53 4.44
CA SER A 185 1.73 30.29 3.76
C SER A 185 0.66 29.42 3.09
N VAL A 186 0.94 28.14 2.80
CA VAL A 186 -0.01 27.24 2.13
C VAL A 186 -1.03 26.60 3.09
N LYS A 187 -0.72 26.51 4.39
CA LYS A 187 -1.58 25.86 5.39
C LYS A 187 -3.04 26.37 5.39
N PRO A 188 -3.34 27.68 5.33
CA PRO A 188 -4.71 28.16 5.23
C PRO A 188 -5.44 27.73 3.95
N TYR A 189 -4.71 27.60 2.82
CA TYR A 189 -5.26 27.06 1.57
C TYR A 189 -5.64 25.60 1.71
N LEU A 190 -4.75 24.79 2.29
CA LEU A 190 -5.04 23.39 2.53
C LEU A 190 -6.24 23.20 3.47
N GLN A 191 -6.36 24.04 4.50
CA GLN A 191 -7.51 24.03 5.40
C GLN A 191 -8.81 24.43 4.68
N TYR A 192 -8.75 25.41 3.78
CA TYR A 192 -9.89 25.75 2.92
C TYR A 192 -10.33 24.56 2.05
N TYR A 193 -9.39 23.87 1.41
CA TYR A 193 -9.70 22.70 0.58
C TYR A 193 -10.23 21.53 1.42
N LYS A 194 -9.66 21.27 2.60
CA LYS A 194 -10.19 20.28 3.56
C LYS A 194 -11.67 20.51 3.84
N ASN A 195 -12.05 21.75 4.12
CA ASN A 195 -13.41 22.08 4.50
C ASN A 195 -14.43 22.03 3.34
N ASN A 196 -13.99 22.31 2.12
CA ASN A 196 -14.88 22.42 0.96
C ASN A 196 -14.93 21.16 0.09
N ASN A 197 -14.00 20.20 0.26
CA ASN A 197 -13.86 19.02 -0.59
C ASN A 197 -13.72 17.72 0.21
N GLN A 198 -14.55 17.54 1.24
CA GLN A 198 -14.47 16.40 2.17
C GLN A 198 -14.65 15.03 1.49
N GLU A 199 -15.40 14.97 0.40
CA GLU A 199 -15.67 13.74 -0.36
C GLU A 199 -14.49 13.28 -1.22
N MET A 200 -13.55 14.18 -1.56
CA MET A 200 -12.42 13.86 -2.43
C MET A 200 -11.34 13.09 -1.65
N ASP A 201 -10.76 12.08 -2.29
CA ASP A 201 -9.53 11.47 -1.82
C ASP A 201 -8.30 12.36 -2.12
N PHE A 202 -7.12 11.95 -1.60
CA PHE A 202 -5.87 12.69 -1.78
C PHE A 202 -5.55 12.95 -3.26
N ILE A 203 -5.70 11.94 -4.12
CA ILE A 203 -5.34 12.02 -5.53
C ILE A 203 -6.32 12.94 -6.27
N GLN A 204 -7.63 12.74 -6.06
CA GLN A 204 -8.68 13.54 -6.66
C GLN A 204 -8.56 15.02 -6.27
N LEU A 205 -8.27 15.29 -5.00
CA LEU A 205 -8.13 16.64 -4.51
C LEU A 205 -6.95 17.37 -5.15
N TRP A 206 -5.79 16.74 -5.17
CA TRP A 206 -4.62 17.36 -5.79
C TRP A 206 -4.72 17.48 -7.31
N GLN A 207 -5.36 16.53 -7.99
CA GLN A 207 -5.70 16.68 -9.40
C GLN A 207 -6.64 17.86 -9.64
N HIS A 208 -7.60 18.03 -8.76
CA HIS A 208 -8.52 19.19 -8.84
C HIS A 208 -7.74 20.50 -8.64
N ILE A 209 -6.97 20.65 -7.57
CA ILE A 209 -6.19 21.86 -7.29
C ILE A 209 -5.23 22.19 -8.46
N LEU A 210 -4.43 21.21 -8.90
CA LEU A 210 -3.42 21.42 -9.95
C LEU A 210 -4.02 21.72 -11.34
N ASN A 211 -5.28 21.34 -11.60
CA ASN A 211 -5.94 21.57 -12.88
C ASN A 211 -6.85 22.82 -12.90
N THR A 212 -7.27 23.31 -11.73
CA THR A 212 -8.26 24.41 -11.65
C THR A 212 -7.72 25.69 -11.03
N ASP A 213 -6.58 25.62 -10.33
CA ASP A 213 -5.99 26.76 -9.62
C ASP A 213 -4.56 27.06 -10.11
N ASP A 214 -4.47 27.81 -11.21
CA ASP A 214 -3.19 28.25 -11.76
C ASP A 214 -2.42 29.16 -10.78
N ASP A 215 -3.12 29.95 -9.98
CA ASP A 215 -2.52 30.84 -8.98
C ASP A 215 -1.84 30.03 -7.87
N PHE A 216 -2.40 28.87 -7.48
CA PHE A 216 -1.78 27.97 -6.52
C PHE A 216 -0.42 27.51 -7.02
N SER A 217 -0.36 27.02 -8.26
CA SER A 217 0.89 26.50 -8.85
C SER A 217 1.94 27.58 -9.03
N PHE A 218 1.51 28.83 -9.25
CA PHE A 218 2.43 29.97 -9.36
C PHE A 218 2.99 30.41 -7.99
N ASN A 219 2.14 30.42 -6.96
CA ASN A 219 2.52 30.90 -5.62
C ASN A 219 3.29 29.85 -4.80
N TYR A 220 3.07 28.56 -5.05
CA TYR A 220 3.65 27.45 -4.28
C TYR A 220 4.39 26.42 -5.15
N PRO A 221 5.33 26.85 -6.01
CA PRO A 221 5.97 25.94 -6.99
C PRO A 221 6.76 24.81 -6.34
N THR A 222 7.37 25.04 -5.17
CA THR A 222 8.16 24.04 -4.44
C THR A 222 7.24 22.96 -3.83
N ILE A 223 6.13 23.38 -3.24
CA ILE A 223 5.08 22.47 -2.74
C ILE A 223 4.50 21.63 -3.88
N VAL A 224 4.23 22.26 -5.03
CA VAL A 224 3.70 21.54 -6.21
C VAL A 224 4.65 20.46 -6.70
N ILE A 225 5.97 20.70 -6.67
CA ILE A 225 6.96 19.68 -7.03
C ILE A 225 6.87 18.49 -6.06
N LEU A 226 6.86 18.74 -4.75
CA LEU A 226 6.76 17.68 -3.74
C LEU A 226 5.44 16.91 -3.82
N VAL A 227 4.33 17.60 -4.03
CA VAL A 227 3.03 16.94 -4.24
C VAL A 227 3.04 16.07 -5.49
N LYS A 228 3.60 16.54 -6.60
CA LYS A 228 3.76 15.71 -7.81
C LYS A 228 4.62 14.48 -7.54
N ILE A 229 5.69 14.61 -6.75
CA ILE A 229 6.48 13.45 -6.30
C ILE A 229 5.61 12.50 -5.48
N ALA A 230 4.85 13.01 -4.49
CA ALA A 230 3.96 12.20 -3.66
C ALA A 230 2.93 11.42 -4.49
N LEU A 231 2.35 12.04 -5.52
CA LEU A 231 1.40 11.41 -6.44
C LEU A 231 2.04 10.32 -7.32
N LEU A 232 3.36 10.38 -7.53
CA LEU A 232 4.10 9.42 -8.35
C LEU A 232 4.72 8.27 -7.55
N ILE A 233 4.70 8.33 -6.21
CA ILE A 233 5.24 7.25 -5.36
C ILE A 233 4.42 5.97 -5.58
N PRO A 234 5.03 4.87 -6.07
CA PRO A 234 4.32 3.63 -6.35
C PRO A 234 4.07 2.83 -5.06
N LEU A 235 3.12 3.26 -4.25
CA LEU A 235 2.77 2.61 -2.97
C LEU A 235 2.05 1.27 -3.16
N SER A 236 1.44 1.05 -4.32
CA SER A 236 0.66 -0.15 -4.62
C SER A 236 1.11 -0.82 -5.92
N ASN A 237 1.16 -2.15 -5.92
CA ASN A 237 1.40 -2.97 -7.10
C ASN A 237 0.08 -3.43 -7.78
N ALA A 238 -1.08 -3.03 -7.27
CA ALA A 238 -2.39 -3.50 -7.74
C ALA A 238 -2.57 -3.31 -9.24
N HIS A 239 -2.17 -2.17 -9.77
CA HIS A 239 -2.25 -1.89 -11.20
C HIS A 239 -1.38 -2.84 -12.03
N VAL A 240 -0.14 -3.07 -11.61
CA VAL A 240 0.80 -3.98 -12.28
C VAL A 240 0.31 -5.42 -12.24
N GLU A 241 -0.21 -5.88 -11.09
CA GLU A 241 -0.78 -7.23 -10.93
C GLU A 241 -2.01 -7.43 -11.84
N ARG A 242 -2.85 -6.40 -11.96
CA ARG A 242 -3.99 -6.40 -12.89
C ARG A 242 -3.53 -6.53 -14.34
N ILE A 243 -2.50 -5.78 -14.74
CA ILE A 243 -1.91 -5.87 -16.07
C ILE A 243 -1.40 -7.29 -16.35
N PHE A 244 -0.67 -7.89 -15.42
CA PHE A 244 -0.22 -9.28 -15.56
C PHE A 244 -1.36 -10.29 -15.65
N SER A 245 -2.45 -10.07 -14.91
CA SER A 245 -3.64 -10.90 -14.98
C SER A 245 -4.30 -10.79 -16.36
N GLN A 246 -4.46 -9.59 -16.89
CA GLN A 246 -4.99 -9.35 -18.22
C GLN A 246 -4.06 -9.91 -19.30
N MET A 247 -2.75 -9.74 -19.16
CA MET A 247 -1.77 -10.32 -20.08
C MET A 247 -1.90 -11.86 -20.16
N LYS A 248 -2.14 -12.55 -19.02
CA LYS A 248 -2.37 -14.00 -19.01
C LYS A 248 -3.65 -14.41 -19.74
N LEU A 249 -4.71 -13.58 -19.69
CA LEU A 249 -5.95 -13.83 -20.42
C LEU A 249 -5.76 -13.67 -21.93
N ILE A 250 -5.02 -12.65 -22.37
CA ILE A 250 -4.73 -12.39 -23.77
C ILE A 250 -3.74 -13.42 -24.33
N LYS A 251 -2.64 -13.65 -23.62
CA LYS A 251 -1.56 -14.58 -24.00
C LYS A 251 -1.66 -15.85 -23.20
N ASN A 252 -2.40 -16.81 -23.69
CA ASN A 252 -2.57 -18.15 -23.10
C ASN A 252 -1.90 -19.23 -23.97
N ASN A 253 -1.97 -20.50 -23.55
CA ASN A 253 -1.35 -21.63 -24.28
C ASN A 253 -1.82 -21.77 -25.73
N LEU A 254 -3.00 -21.28 -26.05
CA LEU A 254 -3.57 -21.30 -27.42
C LEU A 254 -3.12 -20.09 -28.26
N ARG A 255 -2.70 -18.99 -27.61
CA ARG A 255 -2.24 -17.72 -28.21
C ARG A 255 -0.81 -17.36 -27.81
N ASN A 256 0.07 -18.34 -27.71
CA ASN A 256 1.46 -18.13 -27.28
C ASN A 256 2.37 -17.50 -28.36
N LYS A 257 1.96 -17.53 -29.64
CA LYS A 257 2.72 -17.00 -30.78
C LYS A 257 2.44 -15.52 -31.08
N MET A 258 1.68 -14.82 -30.24
CA MET A 258 1.39 -13.39 -30.43
C MET A 258 2.68 -12.57 -30.35
N HIS A 259 2.91 -11.68 -31.32
CA HIS A 259 4.02 -10.73 -31.31
C HIS A 259 3.87 -9.73 -30.16
N LEU A 260 5.01 -9.24 -29.63
CA LEU A 260 5.02 -8.29 -28.50
C LEU A 260 4.23 -7.02 -28.83
N ASN A 261 4.40 -6.46 -30.01
CA ASN A 261 3.66 -5.24 -30.42
C ASN A 261 2.15 -5.47 -30.42
N THR A 262 1.69 -6.62 -30.91
CA THR A 262 0.26 -6.96 -30.89
C THR A 262 -0.27 -7.16 -29.46
N LEU A 263 0.56 -7.73 -28.58
CA LEU A 263 0.20 -7.86 -27.16
C LEU A 263 0.11 -6.47 -26.49
N ASP A 264 1.05 -5.58 -26.79
CA ASP A 264 1.08 -4.21 -26.28
C ASP A 264 -0.15 -3.43 -26.76
N ASP A 265 -0.49 -3.49 -28.04
CA ASP A 265 -1.70 -2.88 -28.61
C ASP A 265 -2.96 -3.36 -27.88
N HIS A 266 -3.08 -4.68 -27.63
CA HIS A 266 -4.23 -5.25 -26.91
C HIS A 266 -4.29 -4.77 -25.45
N LEU A 267 -3.14 -4.73 -24.76
CA LEU A 267 -3.08 -4.24 -23.38
C LEU A 267 -3.41 -2.75 -23.30
N MET A 268 -2.90 -1.94 -24.22
CA MET A 268 -3.20 -0.51 -24.28
C MET A 268 -4.68 -0.24 -24.50
N ILE A 269 -5.33 -0.97 -25.41
CA ILE A 269 -6.78 -0.84 -25.63
C ILE A 269 -7.56 -1.24 -24.38
N LEU A 270 -7.16 -2.35 -23.74
CA LEU A 270 -7.89 -2.88 -22.59
C LEU A 270 -7.76 -2.01 -21.33
N LEU A 271 -6.58 -1.39 -21.14
CA LEU A 271 -6.27 -0.64 -19.93
C LEU A 271 -6.62 0.85 -20.03
N ASN A 272 -6.47 1.43 -21.23
CA ASN A 272 -6.59 2.86 -21.45
C ASN A 272 -7.63 3.23 -22.51
N GLY A 273 -8.25 2.23 -23.14
CA GLY A 273 -9.32 2.47 -24.12
C GLY A 273 -10.60 2.98 -23.46
N PRO A 274 -11.41 3.73 -24.17
CA PRO A 274 -12.73 4.11 -23.69
C PRO A 274 -13.64 2.89 -23.54
N GLU A 275 -14.71 3.02 -22.75
CA GLU A 275 -15.78 2.01 -22.72
C GLU A 275 -16.33 1.81 -24.14
N ILE A 276 -16.88 0.62 -24.41
CA ILE A 276 -17.37 0.25 -25.75
C ILE A 276 -18.45 1.22 -26.23
N GLU A 277 -19.28 1.69 -25.30
CA GLU A 277 -20.37 2.66 -25.55
C GLU A 277 -19.86 4.04 -25.98
N ASP A 278 -18.68 4.43 -25.53
CA ASP A 278 -18.04 5.73 -25.78
C ASP A 278 -17.03 5.67 -26.96
N PHE A 279 -16.81 4.49 -27.54
CA PHE A 279 -15.85 4.32 -28.62
C PHE A 279 -16.40 4.80 -29.95
N ASP A 280 -15.70 5.73 -30.63
CA ASP A 280 -16.05 6.25 -31.95
C ASP A 280 -15.67 5.27 -33.08
N PHE A 281 -16.58 4.33 -33.35
CA PHE A 281 -16.40 3.31 -34.41
C PHE A 281 -16.33 3.90 -35.78
N LEU A 282 -17.02 5.03 -36.07
CA LEU A 282 -17.00 5.67 -37.36
C LEU A 282 -15.63 6.27 -37.68
N LYS A 283 -15.10 7.02 -36.74
CA LYS A 283 -13.76 7.62 -36.84
C LYS A 283 -12.67 6.54 -36.97
N ALA A 284 -12.77 5.47 -36.18
CA ALA A 284 -11.84 4.36 -36.25
C ALA A 284 -11.88 3.66 -37.63
N TYR A 285 -13.08 3.50 -38.21
CA TYR A 285 -13.25 2.95 -39.53
C TYR A 285 -12.66 3.85 -40.63
N GLU A 286 -12.93 5.16 -40.57
CA GLU A 286 -12.38 6.15 -41.52
C GLU A 286 -10.85 6.18 -41.47
N ASP A 287 -10.27 6.19 -40.27
CA ASP A 287 -8.82 6.13 -40.07
C ASP A 287 -8.20 4.83 -40.61
N TRP A 288 -8.87 3.69 -40.39
CA TRP A 288 -8.43 2.41 -40.94
C TRP A 288 -8.52 2.39 -42.48
N GLU A 289 -9.62 2.88 -43.06
CA GLU A 289 -9.81 2.93 -44.49
C GLU A 289 -8.77 3.85 -45.18
N SER A 290 -8.46 5.00 -44.58
CA SER A 290 -7.45 5.94 -45.08
C SER A 290 -6.04 5.35 -45.09
N LYS A 291 -5.71 4.47 -44.16
CA LYS A 291 -4.40 3.81 -44.05
C LYS A 291 -4.27 2.54 -44.90
N LYS A 292 -5.38 2.04 -45.45
CA LYS A 292 -5.38 0.82 -46.24
C LYS A 292 -4.77 1.09 -47.62
N THR A 293 -3.54 0.63 -47.83
CA THR A 293 -2.94 0.58 -49.17
C THR A 293 -3.79 -0.35 -50.03
N ARG A 294 -4.58 0.20 -50.97
CA ARG A 294 -5.28 -0.59 -51.98
C ARG A 294 -4.22 -1.32 -52.81
N ARG A 295 -4.17 -2.64 -52.70
CA ARG A 295 -3.53 -3.45 -53.74
C ARG A 295 -4.37 -3.22 -55.02
N ASN A 296 -3.82 -2.49 -55.97
CA ASN A 296 -4.38 -2.45 -57.32
C ASN A 296 -4.33 -3.90 -57.83
N ILE A 297 -5.50 -4.51 -58.00
CA ILE A 297 -5.67 -5.80 -58.65
C ILE A 297 -5.71 -5.52 -60.13
#